data_4a124f8fa1f31094a6b862f323505f6d
#
_entry.id   4a124f8fa1f31094a6b862f323505f6d
#
_cell.length_a   1.000
_cell.length_b   1.000
_cell.length_c   1.000
_cell.angle_alpha   90.00
_cell.angle_beta   90.00
_cell.angle_gamma   90.00
#
_symmetry.space_group_name_H-M   'P 1'
#
loop_
_entity.id
_entity.type
_entity.pdbx_description
1 polymer ?
#
loop_
_entity_poly.entity_id
_entity_poly.type
_entity_poly.pdbx_seq_one_letter_code
_entity_poly.pdbx_strand_id
1 'polypeptide(L)'
;MRAMKASCPGSCGELFQCVVDGEEFLMSYGIEKKSQVVIGPQTGAIEEVLRPKMLQVINELTDQIDFGYTFHTDISVGKGYSSSTADMLSILGAYSAYKHGTVSVPLLTSLCSKIEPSDSVGFSDWTVMNPLNGAIQWQTRWKPKLYVYILEPDQMVDTTSFIRMTESPLYPAEQSKTLLTDFKIACDKQNVELLGAVATRSALLNNKRLPKPYLNDIIDLVNELGLLGVNIAHSGSIVGILLTEEQLMHMTELEERLSHHPLASYYSLRNLSKILYDGLQVKNVEEILE
;
A
#
# COMPACT_ATOMS: atom_id res chain seq x y z
N MET A 1 -13.11 -1.34 30.28
CA MET A 1 -12.57 -1.84 28.98
C MET A 1 -11.13 -1.37 28.88
N ARG A 2 -10.22 -2.22 28.41
CA ARG A 2 -8.80 -1.89 28.25
C ARG A 2 -8.59 -1.11 26.95
N ALA A 3 -7.62 -0.19 26.94
CA ALA A 3 -7.30 0.55 25.74
C ALA A 3 -6.64 -0.37 24.69
N MET A 4 -7.06 -0.22 23.42
CA MET A 4 -6.59 -1.03 22.30
C MET A 4 -5.86 -0.15 21.29
N LYS A 5 -4.66 -0.56 20.89
CA LYS A 5 -3.86 0.08 19.84
C LYS A 5 -3.93 -0.74 18.56
N ALA A 6 -4.28 -0.11 17.46
CA ALA A 6 -4.14 -0.69 16.13
C ALA A 6 -3.08 0.08 15.34
N SER A 7 -2.36 -0.64 14.47
CA SER A 7 -1.34 -0.10 13.58
C SER A 7 -1.42 -0.79 12.24
N CYS A 8 -1.57 -0.03 11.16
CA CYS A 8 -1.60 -0.54 9.79
C CYS A 8 -0.48 0.10 8.96
N PRO A 9 0.31 -0.66 8.20
CA PRO A 9 1.35 -0.10 7.35
C PRO A 9 0.73 0.62 6.15
N GLY A 10 1.44 1.61 5.62
CA GLY A 10 1.24 2.11 4.28
C GLY A 10 1.87 1.20 3.25
N SER A 11 1.81 1.57 1.96
CA SER A 11 2.48 0.88 0.85
C SER A 11 3.37 1.84 0.07
N CYS A 12 4.20 1.29 -0.83
CA CYS A 12 4.74 2.06 -1.95
C CYS A 12 3.97 1.70 -3.23
N GLY A 13 2.71 2.14 -3.31
CA GLY A 13 1.83 1.75 -4.39
C GLY A 13 1.49 0.26 -4.36
N GLU A 14 1.23 -0.31 -5.54
CA GLU A 14 0.88 -1.71 -5.72
C GLU A 14 2.04 -2.47 -6.38
N LEU A 15 2.29 -3.70 -5.95
CA LEU A 15 3.23 -4.59 -6.63
C LEU A 15 2.74 -4.84 -8.06
N PHE A 16 1.45 -5.11 -8.19
CA PHE A 16 0.76 -5.10 -9.48
C PHE A 16 -0.72 -4.78 -9.31
N GLN A 17 -1.32 -4.34 -10.42
CA GLN A 17 -2.76 -4.24 -10.59
C GLN A 17 -3.13 -4.80 -11.97
N CYS A 18 -4.23 -5.54 -12.06
CA CYS A 18 -4.66 -6.18 -13.28
C CYS A 18 -6.18 -6.10 -13.45
N VAL A 19 -6.64 -6.37 -14.67
CA VAL A 19 -8.07 -6.55 -14.99
C VAL A 19 -8.23 -7.98 -15.50
N VAL A 20 -9.10 -8.75 -14.84
CA VAL A 20 -9.44 -10.13 -15.20
C VAL A 20 -10.96 -10.21 -15.31
N ASP A 21 -11.45 -10.62 -16.47
CA ASP A 21 -12.90 -10.79 -16.75
C ASP A 21 -13.74 -9.54 -16.43
N GLY A 22 -13.18 -8.35 -16.66
CA GLY A 22 -13.82 -7.07 -16.42
C GLY A 22 -13.76 -6.56 -14.98
N GLU A 23 -13.12 -7.28 -14.07
CA GLU A 23 -12.91 -6.86 -12.69
C GLU A 23 -11.46 -6.46 -12.41
N GLU A 24 -11.27 -5.44 -11.58
CA GLU A 24 -9.96 -4.98 -11.13
C GLU A 24 -9.49 -5.79 -9.92
N PHE A 25 -8.22 -6.19 -9.94
CA PHE A 25 -7.54 -6.81 -8.82
C PHE A 25 -6.19 -6.14 -8.60
N LEU A 26 -5.82 -5.99 -7.35
CA LEU A 26 -4.53 -5.44 -6.95
C LEU A 26 -3.87 -6.27 -5.84
N MET A 27 -2.57 -6.09 -5.71
CA MET A 27 -1.80 -6.52 -4.54
C MET A 27 -0.83 -5.42 -4.13
N SER A 28 -0.99 -4.94 -2.89
CA SER A 28 -0.09 -3.99 -2.22
C SER A 28 0.71 -4.70 -1.14
N TYR A 29 1.84 -4.13 -0.77
CA TYR A 29 2.71 -4.62 0.30
C TYR A 29 2.96 -3.53 1.34
N GLY A 30 3.19 -3.93 2.59
CA GLY A 30 3.48 -3.00 3.68
C GLY A 30 4.88 -2.39 3.60
N ILE A 31 5.02 -1.15 4.07
CA ILE A 31 6.28 -0.45 4.30
C ILE A 31 6.41 0.03 5.74
N GLU A 32 7.56 0.61 6.12
CA GLU A 32 7.83 1.02 7.50
C GLU A 32 7.01 2.25 7.95
N LYS A 33 6.40 3.01 7.04
CA LYS A 33 5.43 4.08 7.39
C LYS A 33 4.11 3.46 7.86
N LYS A 34 3.53 4.00 8.95
CA LYS A 34 2.34 3.40 9.58
C LYS A 34 1.31 4.45 9.98
N SER A 35 0.05 4.05 9.93
CA SER A 35 -1.06 4.72 10.61
C SER A 35 -1.35 4.01 11.92
N GLN A 36 -1.61 4.74 13.00
CA GLN A 36 -1.81 4.20 14.34
C GLN A 36 -3.00 4.88 15.01
N VAL A 37 -3.85 4.09 15.64
CA VAL A 37 -4.98 4.55 16.44
C VAL A 37 -4.98 3.82 17.77
N VAL A 38 -5.16 4.57 18.86
CA VAL A 38 -5.47 4.01 20.18
C VAL A 38 -6.90 4.38 20.53
N ILE A 39 -7.70 3.41 20.94
CA ILE A 39 -9.06 3.61 21.46
C ILE A 39 -9.12 3.13 22.91
N GLY A 40 -9.74 3.94 23.76
CA GLY A 40 -9.92 3.64 25.17
C GLY A 40 -11.13 4.36 25.78
N PRO A 41 -11.32 4.27 27.09
CA PRO A 41 -12.33 5.08 27.80
C PRO A 41 -12.11 6.56 27.52
N GLN A 42 -13.19 7.31 27.37
CA GLN A 42 -13.08 8.75 27.14
C GLN A 42 -12.48 9.45 28.37
N THR A 43 -11.22 9.87 28.27
CA THR A 43 -10.47 10.56 29.33
C THR A 43 -9.78 11.79 28.77
N GLY A 44 -10.40 12.96 28.87
CA GLY A 44 -9.75 14.23 28.52
C GLY A 44 -10.03 14.74 27.11
N ALA A 45 -9.33 15.79 26.71
CA ALA A 45 -9.45 16.44 25.41
C ALA A 45 -8.89 15.53 24.29
N ILE A 46 -9.59 15.48 23.18
CA ILE A 46 -9.12 14.82 21.94
C ILE A 46 -8.05 15.72 21.33
N GLU A 47 -6.81 15.25 21.27
CA GLU A 47 -5.68 16.05 20.77
C GLU A 47 -5.57 16.05 19.22
N GLU A 48 -6.14 15.06 18.54
CA GLU A 48 -6.06 14.95 17.08
C GLU A 48 -7.43 14.69 16.46
N VAL A 49 -7.67 15.33 15.31
CA VAL A 49 -8.93 15.17 14.56
C VAL A 49 -8.81 14.00 13.61
N LEU A 50 -9.77 13.05 13.67
CA LEU A 50 -9.86 11.98 12.68
C LEU A 50 -10.05 12.55 11.27
N ARG A 51 -9.39 11.94 10.31
CA ARG A 51 -9.55 12.30 8.90
C ARG A 51 -10.97 11.98 8.41
N PRO A 52 -11.51 12.72 7.43
CA PRO A 52 -12.91 12.56 6.99
C PRO A 52 -13.31 11.11 6.66
N LYS A 53 -12.44 10.34 5.99
CA LYS A 53 -12.73 8.94 5.64
C LYS A 53 -12.70 8.00 6.84
N MET A 54 -11.90 8.30 7.88
CA MET A 54 -11.95 7.57 9.15
C MET A 54 -13.29 7.76 9.84
N LEU A 55 -13.83 8.99 9.82
CA LEU A 55 -15.16 9.28 10.35
C LEU A 55 -16.27 8.57 9.54
N GLN A 56 -16.15 8.57 8.21
CA GLN A 56 -17.11 7.86 7.36
C GLN A 56 -17.12 6.37 7.65
N VAL A 57 -15.95 5.72 7.70
CA VAL A 57 -15.87 4.27 7.88
C VAL A 57 -16.25 3.82 9.29
N ILE A 58 -15.95 4.60 10.33
CA ILE A 58 -16.36 4.23 11.69
C ILE A 58 -17.87 4.32 11.87
N ASN A 59 -18.54 5.23 11.16
CA ASN A 59 -20.01 5.34 11.17
C ASN A 59 -20.71 4.12 10.54
N GLU A 60 -20.00 3.27 9.78
CA GLU A 60 -20.52 1.96 9.36
C GLU A 60 -20.66 0.96 10.52
N LEU A 61 -20.01 1.22 11.65
CA LEU A 61 -20.02 0.36 12.84
C LEU A 61 -20.73 0.97 14.06
N THR A 62 -20.84 2.29 14.14
CA THR A 62 -21.47 2.99 15.27
C THR A 62 -22.00 4.35 14.87
N ASP A 63 -23.20 4.68 15.37
CA ASP A 63 -23.83 6.01 15.18
C ASP A 63 -23.24 7.08 16.12
N GLN A 64 -22.53 6.67 17.19
CA GLN A 64 -21.97 7.59 18.19
C GLN A 64 -20.55 7.19 18.58
N ILE A 65 -19.67 8.19 18.61
CA ILE A 65 -18.30 8.04 19.14
C ILE A 65 -18.37 8.26 20.65
N ASP A 66 -18.53 7.14 21.40
CA ASP A 66 -18.60 7.09 22.87
C ASP A 66 -17.28 6.63 23.52
N PHE A 67 -16.17 6.81 22.83
CA PHE A 67 -14.82 6.42 23.23
C PHE A 67 -13.82 7.55 23.05
N GLY A 68 -12.75 7.53 23.84
CA GLY A 68 -11.57 8.36 23.62
C GLY A 68 -10.66 7.74 22.55
N TYR A 69 -9.96 8.57 21.79
CA TYR A 69 -8.98 8.09 20.81
C TYR A 69 -7.78 9.02 20.68
N THR A 70 -6.66 8.45 20.24
CA THR A 70 -5.53 9.20 19.64
C THR A 70 -5.24 8.65 18.26
N PHE A 71 -4.82 9.51 17.35
CA PHE A 71 -4.48 9.15 15.98
C PHE A 71 -3.11 9.72 15.61
N HIS A 72 -2.22 8.89 15.07
CA HIS A 72 -0.91 9.30 14.58
C HIS A 72 -0.59 8.57 13.27
N THR A 73 -0.01 9.31 12.32
CA THR A 73 0.42 8.72 11.05
C THR A 73 1.63 9.43 10.49
N ASP A 74 2.59 8.67 9.96
CA ASP A 74 3.73 9.17 9.19
C ASP A 74 3.56 8.94 7.67
N ILE A 75 2.34 8.52 7.25
CA ILE A 75 2.00 8.26 5.86
C ILE A 75 1.53 9.55 5.17
N SER A 76 2.25 9.97 4.13
CA SER A 76 1.88 11.13 3.30
C SER A 76 0.58 10.88 2.53
N VAL A 77 -0.30 11.89 2.48
CA VAL A 77 -1.58 11.83 1.75
C VAL A 77 -1.38 12.20 0.28
N GLY A 78 -2.15 11.58 -0.63
CA GLY A 78 -2.22 11.97 -2.05
C GLY A 78 -1.00 11.59 -2.89
N LYS A 79 -0.11 10.73 -2.37
CA LYS A 79 1.11 10.28 -3.03
C LYS A 79 1.03 8.85 -3.57
N GLY A 80 0.09 8.05 -3.07
CA GLY A 80 -0.03 6.63 -3.40
C GLY A 80 0.55 5.68 -2.35
N TYR A 81 0.64 6.16 -1.11
CA TYR A 81 1.11 5.35 0.04
C TYR A 81 0.02 4.52 0.72
N SER A 82 -1.16 4.37 0.13
CA SER A 82 -2.33 3.70 0.75
C SER A 82 -2.76 4.34 2.08
N SER A 83 -2.49 5.64 2.26
CA SER A 83 -2.71 6.35 3.53
C SER A 83 -4.15 6.23 4.02
N SER A 84 -5.12 6.40 3.13
CA SER A 84 -6.53 6.35 3.49
C SER A 84 -6.97 4.96 3.94
N THR A 85 -6.53 3.89 3.24
CA THR A 85 -6.81 2.50 3.64
C THR A 85 -6.17 2.19 5.00
N ALA A 86 -4.91 2.59 5.21
CA ALA A 86 -4.21 2.37 6.47
C ALA A 86 -4.88 3.10 7.64
N ASP A 87 -5.34 4.33 7.43
CA ASP A 87 -6.05 5.13 8.43
C ASP A 87 -7.40 4.50 8.79
N MET A 88 -8.21 4.12 7.78
CA MET A 88 -9.49 3.47 8.00
C MET A 88 -9.36 2.11 8.71
N LEU A 89 -8.40 1.28 8.29
CA LEU A 89 -8.15 -0.02 8.93
C LEU A 89 -7.67 0.14 10.37
N SER A 90 -6.86 1.16 10.68
CA SER A 90 -6.36 1.41 12.03
C SER A 90 -7.50 1.76 12.99
N ILE A 91 -8.42 2.66 12.59
CA ILE A 91 -9.55 2.99 13.48
C ILE A 91 -10.53 1.83 13.61
N LEU A 92 -10.86 1.14 12.53
CA LEU A 92 -11.75 -0.02 12.56
C LEU A 92 -11.17 -1.17 13.39
N GLY A 93 -9.87 -1.44 13.27
CA GLY A 93 -9.17 -2.47 14.02
C GLY A 93 -9.16 -2.19 15.51
N ALA A 94 -8.79 -0.95 15.92
CA ALA A 94 -8.81 -0.54 17.32
C ALA A 94 -10.23 -0.59 17.90
N TYR A 95 -11.23 -0.11 17.17
CA TYR A 95 -12.63 -0.13 17.59
C TYR A 95 -13.17 -1.56 17.74
N SER A 96 -12.96 -2.41 16.73
CA SER A 96 -13.45 -3.80 16.77
C SER A 96 -12.85 -4.57 17.94
N ALA A 97 -11.56 -4.39 18.22
CA ALA A 97 -10.92 -4.99 19.38
C ALA A 97 -11.44 -4.43 20.70
N TYR A 98 -11.64 -3.11 20.79
CA TYR A 98 -12.12 -2.43 21.99
C TYR A 98 -13.56 -2.83 22.35
N LYS A 99 -14.46 -2.89 21.36
CA LYS A 99 -15.89 -3.18 21.60
C LYS A 99 -16.21 -4.67 21.58
N HIS A 100 -15.56 -5.45 20.70
CA HIS A 100 -15.94 -6.85 20.44
C HIS A 100 -14.86 -7.86 20.82
N GLY A 101 -13.62 -7.43 21.13
CA GLY A 101 -12.50 -8.32 21.43
C GLY A 101 -11.98 -9.13 20.25
N THR A 102 -12.49 -8.91 19.04
CA THR A 102 -12.13 -9.64 17.82
C THR A 102 -11.90 -8.71 16.64
N VAL A 103 -11.01 -9.10 15.72
CA VAL A 103 -10.69 -8.33 14.52
C VAL A 103 -10.71 -9.26 13.32
N SER A 104 -11.46 -8.90 12.29
CA SER A 104 -11.52 -9.62 11.01
C SER A 104 -11.05 -8.72 9.88
N VAL A 105 -9.79 -8.84 9.46
CA VAL A 105 -9.22 -8.02 8.40
C VAL A 105 -10.05 -8.06 7.11
N PRO A 106 -10.54 -9.22 6.62
CA PRO A 106 -11.39 -9.24 5.43
C PRO A 106 -12.67 -8.40 5.57
N LEU A 107 -13.34 -8.49 6.74
CA LEU A 107 -14.54 -7.69 7.01
C LEU A 107 -14.19 -6.20 7.04
N LEU A 108 -13.15 -5.81 7.76
CA LEU A 108 -12.74 -4.40 7.86
C LEU A 108 -12.33 -3.83 6.51
N THR A 109 -11.60 -4.60 5.69
CA THR A 109 -11.23 -4.21 4.33
C THR A 109 -12.47 -4.01 3.44
N SER A 110 -13.49 -4.88 3.54
CA SER A 110 -14.73 -4.69 2.79
C SER A 110 -15.50 -3.44 3.20
N LEU A 111 -15.45 -3.04 4.49
CA LEU A 111 -16.00 -1.77 4.94
C LEU A 111 -15.25 -0.57 4.37
N CYS A 112 -13.91 -0.62 4.36
CA CYS A 112 -13.09 0.42 3.70
C CYS A 112 -13.46 0.56 2.22
N SER A 113 -13.63 -0.56 1.51
CA SER A 113 -13.98 -0.58 0.08
C SER A 113 -15.37 0.00 -0.24
N LYS A 114 -16.27 0.11 0.74
CA LYS A 114 -17.54 0.85 0.57
C LYS A 114 -17.34 2.37 0.54
N ILE A 115 -16.30 2.85 1.21
CA ILE A 115 -15.99 4.29 1.28
C ILE A 115 -15.21 4.72 0.04
N GLU A 116 -14.19 3.92 -0.33
CA GLU A 116 -13.38 4.13 -1.54
C GLU A 116 -12.63 2.86 -1.94
N PRO A 117 -12.11 2.78 -3.17
CA PRO A 117 -11.23 1.68 -3.59
C PRO A 117 -10.05 1.54 -2.62
N SER A 118 -9.90 0.34 -2.06
CA SER A 118 -8.97 0.08 -0.96
C SER A 118 -7.84 -0.88 -1.35
N ASP A 119 -6.72 -0.77 -0.63
CA ASP A 119 -5.51 -1.56 -0.82
C ASP A 119 -5.48 -2.80 0.08
N SER A 120 -4.60 -3.77 -0.25
CA SER A 120 -4.47 -5.01 0.52
C SER A 120 -3.49 -4.93 1.70
N VAL A 121 -3.09 -3.73 2.13
CA VAL A 121 -2.07 -3.49 3.18
C VAL A 121 -2.46 -4.00 4.58
N GLY A 122 -3.74 -4.25 4.82
CA GLY A 122 -4.23 -4.79 6.09
C GLY A 122 -3.91 -6.26 6.32
N PHE A 123 -3.61 -7.02 5.26
CA PHE A 123 -3.34 -8.45 5.34
C PHE A 123 -1.87 -8.73 5.66
N SER A 124 -1.61 -9.71 6.53
CA SER A 124 -0.25 -10.17 6.86
C SER A 124 0.34 -11.11 5.80
N ASP A 125 -0.51 -11.75 5.00
CA ASP A 125 -0.12 -12.53 3.83
C ASP A 125 -0.38 -11.71 2.56
N TRP A 126 0.44 -11.88 1.54
CA TRP A 126 0.19 -11.19 0.27
C TRP A 126 -1.15 -11.60 -0.31
N THR A 127 -2.01 -10.61 -0.47
CA THR A 127 -3.41 -10.79 -0.82
C THR A 127 -3.74 -10.03 -2.10
N VAL A 128 -4.15 -10.77 -3.11
CA VAL A 128 -4.76 -10.24 -4.32
C VAL A 128 -6.24 -10.07 -4.05
N MET A 129 -6.73 -8.85 -4.17
CA MET A 129 -8.13 -8.55 -3.88
C MET A 129 -8.73 -7.57 -4.89
N ASN A 130 -10.05 -7.58 -4.98
CA ASN A 130 -10.79 -6.55 -5.69
C ASN A 130 -10.86 -5.28 -4.82
N PRO A 131 -10.32 -4.12 -5.28
CA PRO A 131 -10.28 -2.90 -4.49
C PRO A 131 -11.65 -2.29 -4.21
N LEU A 132 -12.67 -2.61 -5.02
CA LEU A 132 -14.00 -1.99 -4.96
C LEU A 132 -14.93 -2.64 -3.92
N ASN A 133 -14.64 -3.88 -3.50
CA ASN A 133 -15.48 -4.62 -2.57
C ASN A 133 -14.71 -5.41 -1.52
N GLY A 134 -13.37 -5.45 -1.59
CA GLY A 134 -12.52 -6.18 -0.68
C GLY A 134 -12.51 -7.71 -0.89
N ALA A 135 -13.14 -8.23 -1.96
CA ALA A 135 -13.19 -9.66 -2.22
C ALA A 135 -11.79 -10.21 -2.52
N ILE A 136 -11.39 -11.23 -1.76
CA ILE A 136 -10.08 -11.88 -1.91
C ILE A 136 -10.14 -12.83 -3.09
N GLN A 137 -9.26 -12.63 -4.07
CA GLN A 137 -9.11 -13.48 -5.24
C GLN A 137 -8.07 -14.58 -5.01
N TRP A 138 -6.99 -14.26 -4.28
CA TRP A 138 -5.91 -15.21 -4.02
C TRP A 138 -4.97 -14.71 -2.92
N GLN A 139 -4.30 -15.64 -2.22
CA GLN A 139 -3.34 -15.32 -1.16
C GLN A 139 -2.14 -16.26 -1.21
N THR A 140 -0.99 -15.79 -0.72
CA THR A 140 0.21 -16.61 -0.51
C THR A 140 0.89 -16.28 0.81
N ARG A 141 1.47 -17.32 1.43
CA ARG A 141 2.31 -17.18 2.63
C ARG A 141 3.80 -16.98 2.31
N TRP A 142 4.16 -16.93 1.04
CA TRP A 142 5.54 -16.62 0.66
C TRP A 142 5.88 -15.18 1.03
N LYS A 143 6.96 -15.01 1.79
CA LYS A 143 7.40 -13.72 2.35
C LYS A 143 8.89 -13.50 2.05
N PRO A 144 9.26 -13.17 0.81
CA PRO A 144 10.65 -12.92 0.46
C PRO A 144 11.18 -11.68 1.18
N LYS A 145 12.45 -11.71 1.58
CA LYS A 145 13.13 -10.52 2.14
C LYS A 145 13.39 -9.52 1.03
N LEU A 146 12.55 -8.51 0.97
CA LEU A 146 12.63 -7.46 -0.04
C LEU A 146 12.67 -6.07 0.58
N TYR A 147 13.20 -5.15 -0.19
CA TYR A 147 13.26 -3.72 0.09
C TYR A 147 12.66 -2.96 -1.07
N VAL A 148 12.22 -1.75 -0.80
CA VAL A 148 11.79 -0.80 -1.82
C VAL A 148 12.50 0.53 -1.60
N TYR A 149 13.18 1.01 -2.63
CA TYR A 149 13.70 2.36 -2.66
C TYR A 149 12.67 3.28 -3.31
N ILE A 150 12.11 4.17 -2.50
CA ILE A 150 10.94 4.98 -2.84
C ILE A 150 11.40 6.30 -3.43
N LEU A 151 10.90 6.64 -4.61
CA LEU A 151 11.06 7.92 -5.27
C LEU A 151 9.75 8.69 -5.14
N GLU A 152 9.76 9.77 -4.35
CA GLU A 152 8.59 10.58 -4.05
C GLU A 152 8.76 12.00 -4.65
N PRO A 153 7.85 12.46 -5.53
CA PRO A 153 7.83 13.81 -6.01
C PRO A 153 7.19 14.76 -4.99
N ASP A 154 7.52 16.04 -5.02
CA ASP A 154 6.89 17.05 -4.15
C ASP A 154 5.41 17.22 -4.46
N GLN A 155 5.01 17.02 -5.71
CA GLN A 155 3.64 17.20 -6.16
C GLN A 155 2.69 16.14 -5.58
N MET A 156 1.54 16.61 -5.08
CA MET A 156 0.41 15.74 -4.72
C MET A 156 -0.48 15.53 -5.94
N VAL A 157 -1.10 14.37 -6.04
CA VAL A 157 -2.04 14.03 -7.09
C VAL A 157 -3.42 13.85 -6.47
N ASP A 158 -4.44 14.48 -7.06
CA ASP A 158 -5.83 14.23 -6.68
C ASP A 158 -6.24 12.84 -7.17
N THR A 159 -6.25 11.88 -6.25
CA THR A 159 -6.58 10.47 -6.55
C THR A 159 -8.06 10.24 -6.79
N THR A 160 -8.93 11.20 -6.49
CA THR A 160 -10.39 11.04 -6.62
C THR A 160 -10.88 11.25 -8.05
N SER A 161 -10.09 11.91 -8.89
CA SER A 161 -10.44 12.27 -10.28
C SER A 161 -10.08 11.22 -11.32
N PHE A 162 -9.45 10.10 -10.93
CA PHE A 162 -8.98 9.11 -11.90
C PHE A 162 -10.07 8.18 -12.42
N ILE A 163 -10.13 8.08 -13.75
CA ILE A 163 -10.94 7.05 -14.44
C ILE A 163 -10.40 5.66 -14.05
N ARG A 164 -11.30 4.74 -13.72
CA ARG A 164 -10.94 3.35 -13.37
C ARG A 164 -10.25 2.66 -14.55
N MET A 165 -9.46 1.62 -14.24
CA MET A 165 -8.74 0.87 -15.28
C MET A 165 -9.69 0.18 -16.25
N THR A 166 -10.79 -0.38 -15.75
CA THR A 166 -11.85 -1.03 -16.56
C THR A 166 -12.60 -0.06 -17.46
N GLU A 167 -12.60 1.23 -17.15
CA GLU A 167 -13.28 2.29 -17.89
C GLU A 167 -12.32 3.08 -18.79
N SER A 168 -11.01 2.91 -18.62
CA SER A 168 -10.02 3.67 -19.35
C SER A 168 -9.72 3.06 -20.72
N PRO A 169 -9.93 3.79 -21.83
CA PRO A 169 -9.55 3.31 -23.16
C PRO A 169 -8.02 3.17 -23.34
N LEU A 170 -7.23 3.78 -22.45
CA LEU A 170 -5.77 3.74 -22.50
C LEU A 170 -5.18 2.58 -21.71
N TYR A 171 -5.99 1.87 -20.89
CA TYR A 171 -5.49 0.73 -20.12
C TYR A 171 -5.64 -0.59 -20.89
N PRO A 172 -4.54 -1.32 -21.12
CA PRO A 172 -4.57 -2.54 -21.93
C PRO A 172 -5.02 -3.76 -21.10
N ALA A 173 -6.31 -3.88 -20.80
CA ALA A 173 -6.89 -4.91 -19.93
C ALA A 173 -6.51 -6.33 -20.37
N GLU A 174 -6.58 -6.65 -21.68
CA GLU A 174 -6.21 -7.97 -22.19
C GLU A 174 -4.73 -8.32 -21.93
N GLN A 175 -3.81 -7.34 -22.01
CA GLN A 175 -2.40 -7.55 -21.72
C GLN A 175 -2.14 -7.70 -20.20
N SER A 176 -3.06 -7.20 -19.35
CA SER A 176 -2.91 -7.30 -17.90
C SER A 176 -3.35 -8.64 -17.30
N LYS A 177 -4.15 -9.45 -18.01
CA LYS A 177 -4.66 -10.75 -17.53
C LYS A 177 -3.55 -11.70 -17.07
N THR A 178 -2.41 -11.70 -17.75
CA THR A 178 -1.29 -12.59 -17.44
C THR A 178 -0.56 -12.22 -16.15
N LEU A 179 -0.71 -10.97 -15.65
CA LEU A 179 -0.02 -10.51 -14.43
C LEU A 179 -0.36 -11.38 -13.22
N LEU A 180 -1.63 -11.70 -13.02
CA LEU A 180 -2.07 -12.56 -11.90
C LEU A 180 -1.51 -13.98 -12.03
N THR A 181 -1.50 -14.54 -13.23
CA THR A 181 -0.96 -15.88 -13.48
C THR A 181 0.54 -15.92 -13.20
N ASP A 182 1.28 -14.95 -13.73
CA ASP A 182 2.74 -14.88 -13.57
C ASP A 182 3.12 -14.58 -12.11
N PHE A 183 2.34 -13.76 -11.41
CA PHE A 183 2.50 -13.54 -9.97
C PHE A 183 2.33 -14.85 -9.18
N LYS A 184 1.28 -15.63 -9.48
CA LYS A 184 1.08 -16.95 -8.84
C LYS A 184 2.26 -17.90 -9.11
N ILE A 185 2.75 -17.93 -10.36
CA ILE A 185 3.93 -18.74 -10.72
C ILE A 185 5.18 -18.26 -9.95
N ALA A 186 5.38 -16.95 -9.84
CA ALA A 186 6.49 -16.39 -9.06
C ALA A 186 6.43 -16.84 -7.59
N CYS A 187 5.25 -16.78 -6.99
CA CYS A 187 5.04 -17.21 -5.59
C CYS A 187 5.24 -18.72 -5.41
N ASP A 188 4.66 -19.54 -6.28
CA ASP A 188 4.75 -21.01 -6.20
C ASP A 188 6.20 -21.50 -6.38
N LYS A 189 6.97 -20.84 -7.24
CA LYS A 189 8.39 -21.14 -7.48
C LYS A 189 9.34 -20.36 -6.57
N GLN A 190 8.84 -19.48 -5.72
CA GLN A 190 9.63 -18.56 -4.89
C GLN A 190 10.65 -17.77 -5.72
N ASN A 191 10.26 -17.34 -6.92
CA ASN A 191 11.12 -16.67 -7.89
C ASN A 191 10.96 -15.15 -7.77
N VAL A 192 11.94 -14.47 -7.15
CA VAL A 192 11.92 -13.01 -6.94
C VAL A 192 12.15 -12.23 -8.24
N GLU A 193 12.92 -12.78 -9.19
CA GLU A 193 13.19 -12.15 -10.48
C GLU A 193 11.88 -12.06 -11.30
N LEU A 194 11.10 -13.15 -11.35
CA LEU A 194 9.80 -13.13 -11.99
C LEU A 194 8.83 -12.17 -11.29
N LEU A 195 8.90 -12.07 -9.96
CA LEU A 195 8.11 -11.12 -9.18
C LEU A 195 8.42 -9.67 -9.59
N GLY A 196 9.71 -9.31 -9.67
CA GLY A 196 10.16 -7.99 -10.12
C GLY A 196 9.74 -7.68 -11.56
N ALA A 197 9.80 -8.68 -12.43
CA ALA A 197 9.33 -8.55 -13.82
C ALA A 197 7.80 -8.33 -13.90
N VAL A 198 7.00 -8.98 -13.04
CA VAL A 198 5.55 -8.74 -12.93
C VAL A 198 5.28 -7.30 -12.51
N ALA A 199 5.97 -6.81 -11.48
CA ALA A 199 5.82 -5.44 -10.99
C ALA A 199 6.17 -4.41 -12.08
N THR A 200 7.30 -4.57 -12.75
CA THR A 200 7.76 -3.67 -13.83
C THR A 200 6.77 -3.67 -15.00
N ARG A 201 6.27 -4.83 -15.39
CA ARG A 201 5.28 -4.93 -16.47
C ARG A 201 3.97 -4.25 -16.06
N SER A 202 3.50 -4.43 -14.83
CA SER A 202 2.32 -3.73 -14.32
C SER A 202 2.50 -2.20 -14.33
N ALA A 203 3.67 -1.73 -13.91
CA ALA A 203 4.03 -0.32 -13.95
C ALA A 203 3.94 0.26 -15.37
N LEU A 204 4.54 -0.43 -16.36
CA LEU A 204 4.51 -0.02 -17.77
C LEU A 204 3.09 0.01 -18.35
N LEU A 205 2.23 -0.96 -17.98
CA LEU A 205 0.84 -0.99 -18.44
C LEU A 205 0.05 0.19 -17.89
N ASN A 206 0.18 0.47 -16.58
CA ASN A 206 -0.52 1.60 -15.95
C ASN A 206 0.03 2.95 -16.42
N ASN A 207 1.31 3.04 -16.77
CA ASN A 207 1.94 4.28 -17.25
C ASN A 207 1.27 4.82 -18.52
N LYS A 208 0.60 3.97 -19.32
CA LYS A 208 -0.20 4.40 -20.48
C LYS A 208 -1.43 5.21 -20.06
N ARG A 209 -2.01 4.90 -18.88
CA ARG A 209 -3.18 5.59 -18.32
C ARG A 209 -2.80 6.80 -17.47
N LEU A 210 -1.81 6.62 -16.61
CA LEU A 210 -1.33 7.62 -15.66
C LEU A 210 0.20 7.69 -15.70
N PRO A 211 0.77 8.47 -16.63
CA PRO A 211 2.21 8.56 -16.82
C PRO A 211 2.94 9.00 -15.54
N LYS A 212 4.05 8.33 -15.24
CA LYS A 212 5.03 8.75 -14.24
C LYS A 212 6.24 9.35 -14.98
N PRO A 213 6.60 10.60 -14.68
CA PRO A 213 7.80 11.21 -15.25
C PRO A 213 9.03 10.32 -15.05
N TYR A 214 9.85 10.19 -16.07
CA TYR A 214 11.11 9.43 -16.05
C TYR A 214 10.97 7.92 -15.75
N LEU A 215 9.77 7.31 -15.86
CA LEU A 215 9.62 5.89 -15.55
C LEU A 215 10.53 5.00 -16.41
N ASN A 216 10.67 5.30 -17.69
CA ASN A 216 11.55 4.51 -18.57
C ASN A 216 13.01 4.64 -18.17
N ASP A 217 13.47 5.87 -17.85
CA ASP A 217 14.85 6.09 -17.39
C ASP A 217 15.14 5.35 -16.08
N ILE A 218 14.14 5.28 -15.15
CA ILE A 218 14.24 4.51 -13.92
C ILE A 218 14.33 3.01 -14.21
N ILE A 219 13.52 2.50 -15.13
CA ILE A 219 13.55 1.07 -15.53
C ILE A 219 14.89 0.73 -16.19
N ASP A 220 15.40 1.58 -17.07
CA ASP A 220 16.70 1.38 -17.73
C ASP A 220 17.82 1.32 -16.69
N LEU A 221 17.84 2.23 -15.73
CA LEU A 221 18.80 2.25 -14.62
C LEU A 221 18.70 0.96 -13.77
N VAL A 222 17.48 0.52 -13.46
CA VAL A 222 17.23 -0.73 -12.69
C VAL A 222 17.79 -1.94 -13.45
N ASN A 223 17.60 -2.00 -14.77
CA ASN A 223 18.12 -3.07 -15.60
C ASN A 223 19.67 -3.04 -15.69
N GLU A 224 20.27 -1.85 -15.86
CA GLU A 224 21.71 -1.69 -15.93
C GLU A 224 22.41 -2.10 -14.63
N LEU A 225 21.79 -1.82 -13.47
CA LEU A 225 22.31 -2.21 -12.15
C LEU A 225 21.91 -3.64 -11.74
N GLY A 226 21.14 -4.34 -12.58
CA GLY A 226 20.67 -5.70 -12.27
C GLY A 226 19.77 -5.76 -11.02
N LEU A 227 19.00 -4.68 -10.75
CA LEU A 227 18.07 -4.64 -9.62
C LEU A 227 16.79 -5.41 -9.98
N LEU A 228 15.95 -5.67 -8.96
CA LEU A 228 14.84 -6.61 -9.07
C LEU A 228 13.72 -6.13 -10.01
N GLY A 229 13.36 -4.84 -9.96
CA GLY A 229 12.31 -4.29 -10.79
C GLY A 229 11.74 -2.98 -10.26
N VAL A 230 10.66 -2.52 -10.90
CA VAL A 230 10.01 -1.26 -10.57
C VAL A 230 8.52 -1.49 -10.35
N ASN A 231 7.96 -0.91 -9.30
CA ASN A 231 6.52 -0.77 -9.12
C ASN A 231 6.11 0.70 -9.00
N ILE A 232 4.85 1.00 -9.13
CA ILE A 232 4.32 2.37 -9.03
C ILE A 232 3.02 2.41 -8.25
N ALA A 233 2.68 3.60 -7.75
CA ALA A 233 1.31 3.86 -7.31
C ALA A 233 0.40 4.03 -8.54
N HIS A 234 -0.59 3.13 -8.68
CA HIS A 234 -1.50 3.13 -9.83
C HIS A 234 -2.47 4.32 -9.81
N SER A 235 -2.71 4.90 -8.64
CA SER A 235 -3.52 6.11 -8.42
C SER A 235 -2.77 7.24 -7.69
N GLY A 236 -1.43 7.16 -7.61
CA GLY A 236 -0.57 8.15 -6.93
C GLY A 236 0.61 8.59 -7.79
N SER A 237 1.59 9.20 -7.17
CA SER A 237 2.77 9.80 -7.84
C SER A 237 4.08 9.07 -7.57
N ILE A 238 4.16 8.23 -6.52
CA ILE A 238 5.40 7.55 -6.13
C ILE A 238 5.77 6.41 -7.06
N VAL A 239 7.07 6.16 -7.15
CA VAL A 239 7.69 5.03 -7.86
C VAL A 239 8.56 4.28 -6.85
N GLY A 240 8.51 2.95 -6.87
CA GLY A 240 9.34 2.08 -6.05
C GLY A 240 10.33 1.29 -6.90
N ILE A 241 11.59 1.28 -6.50
CA ILE A 241 12.61 0.37 -7.03
C ILE A 241 12.72 -0.80 -6.05
N LEU A 242 12.40 -2.00 -6.51
CA LEU A 242 12.44 -3.22 -5.70
C LEU A 242 13.85 -3.80 -5.67
N LEU A 243 14.27 -4.25 -4.47
CA LEU A 243 15.60 -4.82 -4.25
C LEU A 243 15.49 -6.07 -3.35
N THR A 244 16.39 -7.02 -3.59
CA THR A 244 16.72 -8.07 -2.61
C THR A 244 17.70 -7.54 -1.57
N GLU A 245 17.96 -8.33 -0.52
CA GLU A 245 18.95 -7.97 0.51
C GLU A 245 20.37 -7.89 -0.10
N GLU A 246 20.70 -8.79 -1.02
CA GLU A 246 22.00 -8.80 -1.70
C GLU A 246 22.19 -7.58 -2.60
N GLN A 247 21.12 -7.08 -3.21
CA GLN A 247 21.18 -5.91 -4.10
C GLN A 247 21.34 -4.59 -3.35
N LEU A 248 21.22 -4.56 -2.02
CA LEU A 248 21.51 -3.36 -1.22
C LEU A 248 22.94 -2.86 -1.38
N MET A 249 23.87 -3.71 -1.80
CA MET A 249 25.23 -3.30 -2.13
C MET A 249 25.31 -2.26 -3.26
N HIS A 250 24.29 -2.19 -4.14
CA HIS A 250 24.23 -1.24 -5.25
C HIS A 250 23.63 0.13 -4.84
N MET A 251 23.21 0.31 -3.59
CA MET A 251 22.52 1.53 -3.15
C MET A 251 23.35 2.81 -3.35
N THR A 252 24.66 2.76 -3.11
CA THR A 252 25.53 3.93 -3.30
C THR A 252 25.58 4.34 -4.77
N GLU A 253 25.76 3.38 -5.68
CA GLU A 253 25.78 3.64 -7.13
C GLU A 253 24.42 4.11 -7.62
N LEU A 254 23.33 3.48 -7.17
CA LEU A 254 21.97 3.89 -7.49
C LEU A 254 21.73 5.36 -7.11
N GLU A 255 22.06 5.74 -5.87
CA GLU A 255 21.89 7.12 -5.39
C GLU A 255 22.74 8.13 -6.16
N GLU A 256 23.99 7.79 -6.47
CA GLU A 256 24.86 8.63 -7.26
C GLU A 256 24.27 8.88 -8.67
N ARG A 257 23.86 7.83 -9.35
CA ARG A 257 23.28 7.92 -10.70
C ARG A 257 21.96 8.68 -10.71
N LEU A 258 21.06 8.40 -9.75
CA LEU A 258 19.81 9.14 -9.59
C LEU A 258 20.05 10.63 -9.32
N SER A 259 21.04 10.98 -8.49
CA SER A 259 21.34 12.36 -8.11
C SER A 259 21.91 13.19 -9.27
N HIS A 260 22.60 12.58 -10.22
CA HIS A 260 23.11 13.22 -11.41
C HIS A 260 22.10 13.27 -12.58
N HIS A 261 20.98 12.55 -12.47
CA HIS A 261 19.93 12.51 -13.49
C HIS A 261 18.93 13.68 -13.30
N PRO A 262 18.32 14.24 -14.36
CA PRO A 262 17.29 15.27 -14.26
C PRO A 262 16.08 14.87 -13.39
N LEU A 263 15.80 13.56 -13.24
CA LEU A 263 14.74 13.05 -12.36
C LEU A 263 14.92 13.47 -10.89
N ALA A 264 16.15 13.78 -10.43
CA ALA A 264 16.43 14.17 -9.06
C ALA A 264 15.65 15.43 -8.63
N SER A 265 15.44 16.36 -9.54
CA SER A 265 14.64 17.56 -9.27
C SER A 265 13.14 17.31 -9.21
N TYR A 266 12.66 16.23 -9.81
CA TYR A 266 11.26 15.81 -9.75
C TYR A 266 10.98 14.91 -8.55
N TYR A 267 11.81 13.87 -8.34
CA TYR A 267 11.74 12.98 -7.18
C TYR A 267 12.72 13.46 -6.10
N SER A 268 12.33 14.55 -5.43
CA SER A 268 13.16 15.29 -4.45
C SER A 268 13.32 14.51 -3.15
N LEU A 269 12.32 13.69 -2.78
CA LEU A 269 12.37 12.85 -1.59
C LEU A 269 12.60 11.39 -1.98
N ARG A 270 13.58 10.80 -1.32
CA ARG A 270 13.99 9.40 -1.59
C ARG A 270 14.27 8.70 -0.27
N ASN A 271 13.78 7.50 -0.10
CA ASN A 271 14.06 6.70 1.09
C ASN A 271 13.97 5.21 0.83
N LEU A 272 14.79 4.45 1.53
CA LEU A 272 14.73 3.00 1.55
C LEU A 272 13.77 2.53 2.65
N SER A 273 12.93 1.55 2.35
CA SER A 273 12.07 0.87 3.31
C SER A 273 12.14 -0.64 3.15
N LYS A 274 12.02 -1.37 4.24
CA LYS A 274 11.76 -2.81 4.17
C LYS A 274 10.33 -3.05 3.70
N ILE A 275 10.13 -4.14 2.96
CA ILE A 275 8.79 -4.68 2.71
C ILE A 275 8.35 -5.45 3.95
N LEU A 276 7.20 -5.06 4.51
CA LEU A 276 6.63 -5.62 5.73
C LEU A 276 5.49 -6.57 5.41
N TYR A 277 5.34 -7.57 6.28
CA TYR A 277 4.29 -8.59 6.23
C TYR A 277 3.45 -8.60 7.52
N ASP A 278 3.40 -7.46 8.20
CA ASP A 278 2.70 -7.33 9.48
C ASP A 278 1.19 -7.23 9.27
N GLY A 279 0.75 -6.54 8.22
CA GLY A 279 -0.65 -6.17 8.03
C GLY A 279 -1.17 -5.29 9.16
N LEU A 280 -2.47 -5.36 9.42
CA LEU A 280 -3.11 -4.70 10.54
C LEU A 280 -2.76 -5.43 11.85
N GLN A 281 -2.02 -4.75 12.72
CA GLN A 281 -1.67 -5.24 14.05
C GLN A 281 -2.55 -4.59 15.10
N VAL A 282 -3.09 -5.38 16.02
CA VAL A 282 -3.89 -4.88 17.14
C VAL A 282 -3.36 -5.47 18.44
N LYS A 283 -3.14 -4.61 19.44
CA LYS A 283 -2.58 -4.98 20.74
C LYS A 283 -3.29 -4.25 21.87
N ASN A 284 -3.31 -4.87 23.05
CA ASN A 284 -3.68 -4.18 24.28
C ASN A 284 -2.57 -3.19 24.68
N VAL A 285 -2.90 -1.98 25.07
CA VAL A 285 -1.91 -0.96 25.45
C VAL A 285 -1.08 -1.37 26.67
N GLU A 286 -1.65 -2.12 27.62
CA GLU A 286 -0.92 -2.63 28.80
C GLU A 286 0.20 -3.61 28.42
N GLU A 287 0.02 -4.40 27.33
CA GLU A 287 1.04 -5.34 26.82
C GLU A 287 2.20 -4.66 26.08
N ILE A 288 2.10 -3.35 25.80
CA ILE A 288 3.15 -2.58 25.11
C ILE A 288 4.12 -1.95 26.13
N LEU A 289 3.68 -1.84 27.40
CA LEU A 289 4.44 -1.22 28.48
C LEU A 289 5.26 -2.22 29.29
N GLU A 290 5.11 -3.52 29.05
CA GLU A 290 5.95 -4.62 29.57
C GLU A 290 7.05 -4.99 28.54
#